data_7bacfbcfede51393b88067cb5e42f1c9
#
_entry.id   7bacfbcfede51393b88067cb5e42f1c9
#
_cell.length_a   1.000
_cell.length_b   1.000
_cell.length_c   1.000
_cell.angle_alpha   90.00
_cell.angle_beta   90.00
_cell.angle_gamma   90.00
#
_symmetry.space_group_name_H-M   'P 1'
#
loop_
_entity.id
_entity.type
_entity.pdbx_description
1 polymer ?
#
loop_
_entity_poly.entity_id
_entity_poly.type
_entity_poly.pdbx_seq_one_letter_code
_entity_poly.pdbx_strand_id
1 'polypeptide(L)'
;MNREEYVERMKQQIDEWNTKLGKWNAEVQKAQGNVKAQYEAQIKILEQQRDEAVKRLNETRDASQAAWMEMSKGAESAWKIMQSSFEKAWGEFHKKKP
;
A
#
# COMPACT_ATOMS: atom_id res chain seq x y z
N MET A 1 5.68 -10.66 17.51
CA MET A 1 6.07 -9.31 17.04
C MET A 1 5.46 -8.27 17.95
N ASN A 2 6.24 -7.34 18.44
CA ASN A 2 5.70 -6.27 19.26
C ASN A 2 5.16 -5.13 18.38
N ARG A 3 4.44 -4.19 19.02
CA ARG A 3 3.81 -3.09 18.29
C ARG A 3 4.83 -2.22 17.55
N GLU A 4 5.96 -1.92 18.19
CA GLU A 4 6.98 -1.07 17.60
C GLU A 4 7.58 -1.68 16.34
N GLU A 5 7.87 -2.98 16.38
CA GLU A 5 8.37 -3.70 15.20
C GLU A 5 7.35 -3.70 14.08
N TYR A 6 6.08 -3.93 14.40
CA TYR A 6 5.00 -3.94 13.42
C TYR A 6 4.86 -2.58 12.76
N VAL A 7 4.84 -1.51 13.56
CA VAL A 7 4.73 -0.15 13.06
C VAL A 7 5.90 0.19 12.14
N GLU A 8 7.11 -0.20 12.53
CA GLU A 8 8.30 0.08 11.72
C GLU A 8 8.23 -0.64 10.36
N ARG A 9 7.81 -1.89 10.35
CA ARG A 9 7.64 -2.65 9.11
C ARG A 9 6.58 -2.04 8.19
N MET A 10 5.44 -1.63 8.76
CA MET A 10 4.39 -0.97 8.00
C MET A 10 4.91 0.33 7.38
N LYS A 11 5.64 1.11 8.16
CA LYS A 11 6.19 2.38 7.72
C LYS A 11 7.15 2.20 6.55
N GLN A 12 8.05 1.23 6.65
CA GLN A 12 8.99 0.93 5.57
C GLN A 12 8.27 0.49 4.30
N GLN A 13 7.26 -0.36 4.45
CA GLN A 13 6.49 -0.85 3.30
C GLN A 13 5.71 0.28 2.64
N ILE A 14 5.11 1.16 3.42
CA ILE A 14 4.39 2.31 2.90
C ILE A 14 5.35 3.25 2.15
N ASP A 15 6.55 3.45 2.66
CA ASP A 15 7.57 4.26 1.99
C ASP A 15 7.95 3.66 0.63
N GLU A 16 8.09 2.33 0.56
CA GLU A 16 8.34 1.65 -0.72
C GLU A 16 7.18 1.84 -1.69
N TRP A 17 5.95 1.72 -1.21
CA TRP A 17 4.77 1.93 -2.03
C TRP A 17 4.70 3.36 -2.56
N ASN A 18 5.01 4.34 -1.72
CA ASN A 18 5.06 5.73 -2.15
C ASN A 18 6.08 5.95 -3.25
N THR A 19 7.25 5.33 -3.14
CA THR A 19 8.29 5.40 -4.16
C THR A 19 7.80 4.79 -5.47
N LYS A 20 7.18 3.62 -5.41
CA LYS A 20 6.62 2.95 -6.60
C LYS A 20 5.52 3.77 -7.26
N LEU A 21 4.62 4.33 -6.45
CA LEU A 21 3.54 5.17 -6.97
C LEU A 21 4.07 6.43 -7.63
N GLY A 22 5.12 7.03 -7.07
CA GLY A 22 5.77 8.18 -7.67
C GLY A 22 6.34 7.86 -9.04
N LYS A 23 7.02 6.73 -9.18
CA LYS A 23 7.55 6.27 -10.46
C LYS A 23 6.43 6.02 -11.47
N TRP A 24 5.35 5.40 -11.03
CA TRP A 24 4.21 5.13 -11.88
C TRP A 24 3.57 6.42 -12.40
N ASN A 25 3.37 7.39 -11.51
CA ASN A 25 2.83 8.68 -11.93
C ASN A 25 3.68 9.33 -13.03
N ALA A 26 5.00 9.27 -12.86
CA ALA A 26 5.92 9.81 -13.86
C ALA A 26 5.77 9.10 -15.21
N GLU A 27 5.64 7.77 -15.20
CA GLU A 27 5.47 6.99 -16.43
C GLU A 27 4.12 7.26 -17.10
N VAL A 28 3.07 7.40 -16.29
CA VAL A 28 1.72 7.64 -16.79
C VAL A 28 1.63 8.99 -17.49
N GLN A 29 2.37 9.98 -17.02
CA GLN A 29 2.40 11.29 -17.67
C GLN A 29 2.93 11.24 -19.09
N LYS A 30 3.68 10.20 -19.43
CA LYS A 30 4.21 9.98 -20.78
C LYS A 30 3.23 9.21 -21.67
N ALA A 31 2.21 8.58 -21.12
CA ALA A 31 1.20 7.86 -21.86
C ALA A 31 0.17 8.82 -22.46
N GLN A 32 -0.53 8.37 -23.51
CA GLN A 32 -1.52 9.20 -24.20
C GLN A 32 -2.82 8.44 -24.37
N GLY A 33 -3.92 9.21 -24.45
CA GLY A 33 -5.23 8.69 -24.76
C GLY A 33 -5.81 7.77 -23.70
N ASN A 34 -6.47 6.71 -24.16
CA ASN A 34 -7.16 5.75 -23.29
C ASN A 34 -6.21 5.00 -22.35
N VAL A 35 -4.98 4.79 -22.78
CA VAL A 35 -3.98 4.12 -21.97
C VAL A 35 -3.68 4.93 -20.71
N LYS A 36 -3.53 6.25 -20.88
CA LYS A 36 -3.30 7.15 -19.75
C LYS A 36 -4.45 7.08 -18.75
N ALA A 37 -5.70 7.12 -19.24
CA ALA A 37 -6.87 7.07 -18.38
C ALA A 37 -6.94 5.76 -17.59
N GLN A 38 -6.62 4.63 -18.23
CA GLN A 38 -6.60 3.33 -17.56
C GLN A 38 -5.56 3.26 -16.46
N TYR A 39 -4.37 3.78 -16.74
CA TYR A 39 -3.28 3.79 -15.75
C TYR A 39 -3.60 4.71 -14.59
N GLU A 40 -4.17 5.88 -14.86
CA GLU A 40 -4.57 6.79 -13.80
C GLU A 40 -5.62 6.18 -12.87
N ALA A 41 -6.56 5.42 -13.42
CA ALA A 41 -7.56 4.71 -12.63
C ALA A 41 -6.91 3.66 -11.72
N GLN A 42 -5.94 2.91 -12.25
CA GLN A 42 -5.20 1.91 -11.46
C GLN A 42 -4.38 2.54 -10.35
N ILE A 43 -3.70 3.64 -10.65
CA ILE A 43 -2.92 4.37 -9.65
C ILE A 43 -3.82 4.87 -8.52
N LYS A 44 -5.01 5.34 -8.87
CA LYS A 44 -5.97 5.83 -7.90
C LYS A 44 -6.37 4.73 -6.91
N ILE A 45 -6.60 3.52 -7.42
CA ILE A 45 -6.91 2.36 -6.58
C ILE A 45 -5.74 2.07 -5.62
N LEU A 46 -4.51 2.10 -6.12
CA LEU A 46 -3.33 1.85 -5.31
C LEU A 46 -3.10 2.94 -4.27
N GLU A 47 -3.38 4.20 -4.63
CA GLU A 47 -3.32 5.30 -3.67
C GLU A 47 -4.32 5.10 -2.54
N GLN A 48 -5.52 4.62 -2.84
CA GLN A 48 -6.53 4.33 -1.83
C GLN A 48 -6.06 3.20 -0.91
N GLN A 49 -5.44 2.16 -1.46
CA GLN A 49 -4.86 1.08 -0.66
C GLN A 49 -3.74 1.58 0.24
N ARG A 50 -2.89 2.45 -0.28
CA ARG A 50 -1.85 3.08 0.52
C ARG A 50 -2.46 3.91 1.66
N ASP A 51 -3.48 4.70 1.37
CA ASP A 51 -4.14 5.55 2.37
C ASP A 51 -4.78 4.69 3.47
N GLU A 52 -5.35 3.54 3.10
CA GLU A 52 -5.89 2.59 4.06
C GLU A 52 -4.77 2.03 4.95
N ALA A 53 -3.62 1.73 4.36
CA ALA A 53 -2.46 1.27 5.11
C ALA A 53 -1.96 2.32 6.09
N VAL A 54 -1.91 3.59 5.68
CA VAL A 54 -1.52 4.69 6.55
C VAL A 54 -2.50 4.83 7.73
N LYS A 55 -3.79 4.70 7.44
CA LYS A 55 -4.82 4.74 8.49
C LYS A 55 -4.59 3.64 9.52
N ARG A 56 -4.34 2.41 9.06
CA ARG A 56 -4.06 1.29 9.96
C ARG A 56 -2.77 1.49 10.75
N LEU A 57 -1.76 2.07 10.13
CA LEU A 57 -0.52 2.42 10.81
C LEU A 57 -0.78 3.37 11.96
N ASN A 58 -1.54 4.42 11.73
CA ASN A 58 -1.86 5.40 12.75
C ASN A 58 -2.70 4.79 13.88
N GLU A 59 -3.69 3.97 13.55
CA GLU A 59 -4.49 3.27 14.53
C GLU A 59 -3.64 2.35 15.41
N THR A 60 -2.71 1.63 14.79
CA THR A 60 -1.82 0.72 15.50
C THR A 60 -0.88 1.48 16.44
N ARG A 61 -0.31 2.58 15.94
CA ARG A 61 0.61 3.39 16.74
C ARG A 61 -0.08 4.01 17.95
N ASP A 62 -1.33 4.43 17.78
CA ASP A 62 -2.10 5.10 18.82
C ASP A 62 -2.85 4.13 19.73
N ALA A 63 -2.83 2.83 19.43
CA ALA A 63 -3.56 1.84 20.20
C ALA A 63 -2.98 1.68 21.61
N SER A 64 -3.87 1.43 22.57
CA SER A 64 -3.44 1.05 23.92
C SER A 64 -2.81 -0.35 23.87
N GLN A 65 -2.12 -0.73 24.95
CA GLN A 65 -1.53 -2.07 25.03
C GLN A 65 -2.60 -3.16 24.90
N ALA A 66 -3.74 -2.98 25.54
CA ALA A 66 -4.83 -3.94 25.46
C ALA A 66 -5.39 -4.02 24.04
N ALA A 67 -5.59 -2.87 23.41
CA ALA A 67 -6.07 -2.82 22.02
C ALA A 67 -5.06 -3.48 21.08
N TRP A 68 -3.77 -3.23 21.27
CA TRP A 68 -2.72 -3.86 20.46
C TRP A 68 -2.73 -5.38 20.60
N MET A 69 -2.90 -5.89 21.82
CA MET A 69 -2.96 -7.34 22.04
C MET A 69 -4.09 -7.98 21.25
N GLU A 70 -5.23 -7.30 21.18
CA GLU A 70 -6.36 -7.79 20.38
C GLU A 70 -6.09 -7.67 18.89
N MET A 71 -5.58 -6.53 18.45
CA MET A 71 -5.24 -6.29 17.04
C MET A 71 -4.18 -7.25 16.52
N SER A 72 -3.19 -7.60 17.35
CA SER A 72 -2.05 -8.42 16.93
C SER A 72 -2.45 -9.82 16.51
N LYS A 73 -3.59 -10.31 16.97
CA LYS A 73 -4.07 -11.64 16.61
C LYS A 73 -4.31 -11.80 15.12
N GLY A 74 -4.69 -10.72 14.43
CA GLY A 74 -4.92 -10.74 12.99
C GLY A 74 -4.05 -9.78 12.20
N ALA A 75 -3.17 -9.04 12.86
CA ALA A 75 -2.42 -7.96 12.23
C ALA A 75 -1.52 -8.45 11.10
N GLU A 76 -0.78 -9.55 11.31
CA GLU A 76 0.11 -10.07 10.27
C GLU A 76 -0.66 -10.57 9.06
N SER A 77 -1.78 -11.26 9.27
CA SER A 77 -2.60 -11.75 8.16
C SER A 77 -3.18 -10.61 7.36
N ALA A 78 -3.72 -9.60 8.03
CA ALA A 78 -4.26 -8.42 7.36
C ALA A 78 -3.18 -7.69 6.57
N TRP A 79 -2.00 -7.56 7.13
CA TRP A 79 -0.87 -6.92 6.48
C TRP A 79 -0.43 -7.68 5.22
N LYS A 80 -0.32 -9.00 5.31
CA LYS A 80 0.04 -9.84 4.17
C LYS A 80 -0.97 -9.72 3.04
N ILE A 81 -2.26 -9.66 3.36
CA ILE A 81 -3.31 -9.48 2.35
C ILE A 81 -3.14 -8.15 1.64
N MET A 82 -2.91 -7.07 2.38
CA MET A 82 -2.70 -5.75 1.78
C MET A 82 -1.45 -5.72 0.89
N GLN A 83 -0.37 -6.31 1.37
CA GLN A 83 0.89 -6.39 0.64
C GLN A 83 0.72 -7.19 -0.66
N SER A 84 0.06 -8.33 -0.59
CA SER A 84 -0.21 -9.15 -1.77
C SER A 84 -1.07 -8.43 -2.79
N SER A 85 -2.11 -7.72 -2.33
CA SER A 85 -2.97 -6.94 -3.20
C SER A 85 -2.21 -5.86 -3.94
N PHE A 86 -1.34 -5.14 -3.24
CA PHE A 86 -0.52 -4.09 -3.85
C PHE A 86 0.46 -4.66 -4.87
N GLU A 87 1.15 -5.75 -4.52
CA GLU A 87 2.11 -6.39 -5.41
C GLU A 87 1.45 -6.96 -6.66
N LYS A 88 0.26 -7.53 -6.50
CA LYS A 88 -0.49 -8.06 -7.64
C LYS A 88 -0.89 -6.94 -8.59
N ALA A 89 -1.40 -5.83 -8.07
CA ALA A 89 -1.77 -4.68 -8.88
C ALA A 89 -0.54 -4.10 -9.59
N TRP A 90 0.59 -4.02 -8.88
CA TRP A 90 1.85 -3.57 -9.44
C TRP A 90 2.30 -4.48 -10.59
N GLY A 91 2.22 -5.79 -10.39
CA GLY A 91 2.60 -6.77 -11.41
C GLY A 91 1.74 -6.68 -12.67
N GLU A 92 0.43 -6.49 -12.50
CA GLU A 92 -0.49 -6.32 -13.64
C GLU A 92 -0.18 -5.05 -14.41
N PHE A 93 0.15 -3.97 -13.71
CA PHE A 93 0.54 -2.72 -14.36
C PHE A 93 1.78 -2.93 -15.22
N HIS A 94 2.80 -3.60 -14.70
CA HIS A 94 4.03 -3.87 -15.45
C HIS A 94 3.78 -4.71 -16.69
N LYS A 95 2.86 -5.67 -16.63
CA LYS A 95 2.51 -6.50 -17.78
C LYS A 95 1.82 -5.72 -18.89
N LYS A 96 1.04 -4.69 -18.52
CA LYS A 96 0.29 -3.87 -19.47
C LYS A 96 1.09 -2.69 -20.01
N LYS A 97 2.26 -2.49 -19.47
CA LYS A 97 3.13 -1.40 -19.89
C LYS A 97 3.57 -1.63 -21.34
N PRO A 98 3.39 -0.63 -22.23
CA PRO A 98 3.81 -0.76 -23.62
C PRO A 98 5.33 -0.82 -23.77
#